data_0913a34e231817f5a11c425fb62264f3
#
_entry.id   0913a34e231817f5a11c425fb62264f3
#
_cell.length_a   1.000
_cell.length_b   1.000
_cell.length_c   1.000
_cell.angle_alpha   90.00
_cell.angle_beta   90.00
_cell.angle_gamma   90.00
#
_symmetry.space_group_name_H-M   'P 1'
#
loop_
_entity.id
_entity.type
_entity.pdbx_description
1 polymer ?
#
loop_
_entity_poly.entity_id
_entity_poly.type
_entity_poly.pdbx_seq_one_letter_code
_entity_poly.pdbx_strand_id
1 'polypeptide(L)'
;MKNKITLILILFISIGYSQNKSNFWSKIPRYKFDVSKYGPYIGYQRGLYNNIEFGGEYQWKKMKLIKPYTHTFHGGFNYNLYNNVLGYEIGYWFKQGRMNLTYGANFIYRTNYINNAVGITPVLGFKFSQIHLQTGYNFLTRDPKSIFSNDFFVSIRIVFIQNRDFDVERIN
;
A
#
# COMPACT_ATOMS: atom_id res chain seq x y z
N MET A 1 -10.56 -0.72 -48.14
CA MET A 1 -9.54 -0.92 -47.10
C MET A 1 -8.47 0.18 -47.09
N LYS A 2 -8.05 0.75 -48.20
CA LYS A 2 -7.00 1.82 -48.27
C LYS A 2 -7.31 3.05 -47.40
N ASN A 3 -8.55 3.51 -47.35
CA ASN A 3 -8.91 4.75 -46.61
C ASN A 3 -8.85 4.61 -45.09
N LYS A 4 -8.98 3.40 -44.55
CA LYS A 4 -8.87 3.18 -43.07
C LYS A 4 -7.42 3.25 -42.57
N ILE A 5 -6.48 2.79 -43.39
CA ILE A 5 -5.05 2.83 -43.09
C ILE A 5 -4.54 4.28 -43.09
N THR A 6 -5.00 5.09 -44.06
CA THR A 6 -4.65 6.52 -44.15
C THR A 6 -5.14 7.30 -42.91
N LEU A 7 -6.36 7.00 -42.44
CA LEU A 7 -6.92 7.65 -41.26
C LEU A 7 -6.12 7.32 -39.94
N ILE A 8 -5.70 6.07 -39.82
CA ILE A 8 -4.86 5.63 -38.69
C ILE A 8 -3.48 6.31 -38.74
N LEU A 9 -2.88 6.43 -39.93
CA LEU A 9 -1.59 7.09 -40.08
C LEU A 9 -1.66 8.59 -39.77
N ILE A 10 -2.74 9.28 -40.15
CA ILE A 10 -2.97 10.70 -39.80
C ILE A 10 -3.13 10.87 -38.28
N LEU A 11 -3.84 9.94 -37.62
CA LEU A 11 -3.99 9.95 -36.14
C LEU A 11 -2.65 9.78 -35.42
N PHE A 12 -1.79 8.89 -35.90
CA PHE A 12 -0.44 8.72 -35.33
C PHE A 12 0.46 9.94 -35.56
N ILE A 13 0.39 10.59 -36.71
CA ILE A 13 1.15 11.80 -37.00
C ILE A 13 0.68 12.96 -36.12
N SER A 14 -0.63 13.12 -35.88
CA SER A 14 -1.17 14.18 -35.03
C SER A 14 -0.77 14.01 -33.56
N ILE A 15 -0.64 12.76 -33.05
CA ILE A 15 -0.13 12.48 -31.72
C ILE A 15 1.36 12.85 -31.60
N GLY A 16 2.16 12.63 -32.65
CA GLY A 16 3.58 12.98 -32.70
C GLY A 16 3.84 14.50 -32.65
N TYR A 17 3.02 15.29 -33.32
CA TYR A 17 3.17 16.76 -33.33
C TYR A 17 2.75 17.45 -32.02
N SER A 18 1.92 16.80 -31.21
CA SER A 18 1.50 17.33 -29.89
C SER A 18 2.60 17.34 -28.82
N GLN A 19 3.79 16.81 -29.13
CA GLN A 19 4.87 16.70 -28.13
C GLN A 19 5.85 17.88 -28.12
N ASN A 20 5.62 18.90 -28.94
CA ASN A 20 6.46 20.11 -28.91
C ASN A 20 6.10 20.95 -27.67
N LYS A 21 6.67 20.57 -26.53
CA LYS A 21 6.51 21.29 -25.25
C LYS A 21 7.13 22.66 -25.39
N SER A 22 6.30 23.69 -25.47
CA SER A 22 6.76 25.08 -25.32
C SER A 22 7.56 25.21 -24.03
N ASN A 23 8.77 25.80 -24.09
CA ASN A 23 9.65 26.07 -22.95
C ASN A 23 9.07 27.02 -21.89
N PHE A 24 7.81 27.43 -22.03
CA PHE A 24 7.09 28.24 -21.07
C PHE A 24 6.96 27.55 -19.69
N TRP A 25 6.70 26.23 -19.66
CA TRP A 25 6.55 25.47 -18.42
C TRP A 25 7.84 25.23 -17.66
N SER A 26 9.01 25.43 -18.30
CA SER A 26 10.31 25.27 -17.63
C SER A 26 10.66 26.44 -16.70
N LYS A 27 10.00 27.60 -16.85
CA LYS A 27 10.23 28.82 -16.02
C LYS A 27 9.39 28.85 -14.76
N ILE A 28 8.45 27.93 -14.58
CA ILE A 28 7.63 27.85 -13.36
C ILE A 28 8.44 27.14 -12.28
N PRO A 29 8.68 27.78 -11.11
CA PRO A 29 9.38 27.15 -10.00
C PRO A 29 8.63 25.89 -9.59
N ARG A 30 9.31 24.76 -9.61
CA ARG A 30 8.77 23.47 -9.20
C ARG A 30 8.97 23.33 -7.71
N TYR A 31 7.90 23.24 -6.97
CA TYR A 31 7.93 22.91 -5.56
C TYR A 31 7.70 21.41 -5.40
N LYS A 32 8.52 20.81 -4.56
CA LYS A 32 8.36 19.43 -4.11
C LYS A 32 7.80 19.49 -2.70
N PHE A 33 6.65 18.87 -2.52
CA PHE A 33 6.01 18.76 -1.22
C PHE A 33 6.13 17.31 -0.76
N ASP A 34 6.88 17.11 0.29
CA ASP A 34 7.00 15.82 0.95
C ASP A 34 6.21 15.88 2.28
N VAL A 35 5.42 14.87 2.54
CA VAL A 35 4.61 14.79 3.77
C VAL A 35 4.89 13.45 4.42
N SER A 36 5.39 13.47 5.64
CA SER A 36 5.53 12.28 6.46
C SER A 36 4.47 12.23 7.56
N LYS A 37 4.04 11.04 7.89
CA LYS A 37 3.03 10.77 8.91
C LYS A 37 3.36 9.47 9.62
N TYR A 38 3.16 9.43 10.91
CA TYR A 38 3.25 8.18 11.65
C TYR A 38 2.15 8.10 12.71
N GLY A 39 1.84 6.90 13.11
CA GLY A 39 0.89 6.67 14.18
C GLY A 39 0.60 5.19 14.40
N PRO A 40 0.02 4.87 15.55
CA PRO A 40 -0.45 3.53 15.83
C PRO A 40 -1.69 3.20 15.00
N TYR A 41 -1.92 1.91 14.79
CA TYR A 41 -3.16 1.41 14.22
C TYR A 41 -3.75 0.29 15.06
N ILE A 42 -5.05 0.15 14.98
CA ILE A 42 -5.81 -1.01 15.43
C ILE A 42 -6.56 -1.57 14.23
N GLY A 43 -6.65 -2.89 14.17
CA GLY A 43 -7.34 -3.55 13.06
C GLY A 43 -8.04 -4.83 13.49
N TYR A 44 -8.87 -5.28 12.58
CA TYR A 44 -9.55 -6.57 12.68
C TYR A 44 -9.38 -7.32 11.37
N GLN A 45 -8.86 -8.53 11.47
CA GLN A 45 -8.64 -9.42 10.35
C GLN A 45 -9.59 -10.60 10.43
N ARG A 46 -10.30 -10.84 9.35
CA ARG A 46 -11.22 -11.97 9.19
C ARG A 46 -10.78 -12.87 8.04
N GLY A 47 -10.75 -14.15 8.30
CA GLY A 47 -10.57 -15.23 7.35
C GLY A 47 -11.28 -16.47 7.88
N LEU A 48 -10.60 -17.61 7.88
CA LEU A 48 -11.05 -18.81 8.61
C LEU A 48 -11.08 -18.55 10.12
N TYR A 49 -10.12 -17.75 10.59
CA TYR A 49 -9.98 -17.33 11.98
C TYR A 49 -10.03 -15.80 12.10
N ASN A 50 -10.55 -15.33 13.23
CA ASN A 50 -10.66 -13.91 13.54
C ASN A 50 -9.47 -13.45 14.37
N ASN A 51 -8.80 -12.37 13.95
CA ASN A 51 -7.66 -11.82 14.65
C ASN A 51 -7.86 -10.33 14.92
N ILE A 52 -7.37 -9.85 16.05
CA ILE A 52 -7.21 -8.43 16.34
C ILE A 52 -5.80 -8.03 15.99
N GLU A 53 -5.63 -6.89 15.34
CA GLU A 53 -4.34 -6.37 14.91
C GLU A 53 -4.00 -5.08 15.65
N PHE A 54 -2.74 -4.94 16.06
CA PHE A 54 -2.18 -3.72 16.64
C PHE A 54 -0.81 -3.47 16.06
N GLY A 55 -0.50 -2.21 15.83
CA GLY A 55 0.82 -1.87 15.33
C GLY A 55 1.01 -0.39 15.13
N GLY A 56 2.07 -0.06 14.41
CA GLY A 56 2.39 1.28 13.98
C GLY A 56 2.73 1.33 12.51
N GLU A 57 2.44 2.45 11.89
CA GLU A 57 2.84 2.70 10.50
C GLU A 57 3.51 4.07 10.35
N TYR A 58 4.51 4.10 9.48
CA TYR A 58 5.18 5.30 9.03
C TYR A 58 4.97 5.47 7.53
N GLN A 59 4.37 6.59 7.14
CA GLN A 59 4.02 6.92 5.77
C GLN A 59 4.84 8.12 5.31
N TRP A 60 5.39 8.04 4.10
CA TRP A 60 5.91 9.23 3.42
C TRP A 60 5.28 9.36 2.05
N LYS A 61 4.78 10.55 1.80
CA LYS A 61 4.05 10.89 0.59
C LYS A 61 4.80 11.97 -0.17
N LYS A 62 5.14 11.68 -1.41
CA LYS A 62 5.68 12.65 -2.36
C LYS A 62 4.52 13.22 -3.17
N MET A 63 4.23 14.50 -2.95
CA MET A 63 3.15 15.19 -3.67
C MET A 63 3.66 15.68 -5.01
N LYS A 64 3.41 14.91 -6.07
CA LYS A 64 3.53 15.35 -7.46
C LYS A 64 2.15 15.70 -7.99
N LEU A 65 2.03 16.80 -8.77
CA LEU A 65 0.77 17.30 -9.31
C LEU A 65 -0.06 16.25 -10.06
N ILE A 66 0.59 15.35 -10.80
CA ILE A 66 -0.09 14.38 -11.67
C ILE A 66 -0.19 13.00 -11.01
N LYS A 67 0.86 12.55 -10.34
CA LYS A 67 0.93 11.21 -9.74
C LYS A 67 1.57 11.28 -8.35
N PRO A 68 0.79 11.54 -7.29
CA PRO A 68 1.32 11.45 -5.93
C PRO A 68 1.67 10.00 -5.59
N TYR A 69 2.77 9.80 -4.86
CA TYR A 69 3.20 8.49 -4.38
C TYR A 69 3.15 8.49 -2.86
N THR A 70 2.67 7.40 -2.29
CA THR A 70 2.74 7.17 -0.85
C THR A 70 3.40 5.82 -0.62
N HIS A 71 4.41 5.82 0.20
CA HIS A 71 5.11 4.64 0.67
C HIS A 71 4.83 4.49 2.16
N THR A 72 4.75 3.28 2.64
CA THR A 72 4.51 3.04 4.05
C THR A 72 5.24 1.79 4.50
N PHE A 73 5.98 1.93 5.59
CA PHE A 73 6.40 0.81 6.42
C PHE A 73 5.46 0.66 7.59
N HIS A 74 5.15 -0.55 7.94
CA HIS A 74 4.36 -0.86 9.13
C HIS A 74 4.93 -2.09 9.83
N GLY A 75 4.72 -2.14 11.12
CA GLY A 75 5.04 -3.28 11.95
C GLY A 75 3.98 -3.43 13.03
N GLY A 76 3.68 -4.65 13.36
CA GLY A 76 2.66 -4.92 14.35
C GLY A 76 2.56 -6.38 14.72
N PHE A 77 1.57 -6.65 15.53
CA PHE A 77 1.20 -7.99 15.93
C PHE A 77 -0.29 -8.18 15.76
N ASN A 78 -0.69 -9.42 15.56
CA ASN A 78 -2.06 -9.83 15.57
C ASN A 78 -2.25 -11.01 16.50
N TYR A 79 -3.41 -11.10 17.07
CA TYR A 79 -3.74 -12.12 18.04
C TYR A 79 -5.09 -12.76 17.76
N ASN A 80 -5.09 -14.08 17.70
CA ASN A 80 -6.29 -14.87 17.63
C ASN A 80 -6.72 -15.28 19.04
N LEU A 81 -7.76 -14.64 19.54
CA LEU A 81 -8.28 -14.88 20.89
C LEU A 81 -8.81 -16.30 21.09
N TYR A 82 -9.31 -16.93 20.02
CA TYR A 82 -9.94 -18.23 20.13
C TYR A 82 -8.93 -19.38 20.20
N ASN A 83 -7.85 -19.27 19.43
CA ASN A 83 -6.85 -20.34 19.29
C ASN A 83 -5.50 -20.01 19.95
N ASN A 84 -5.40 -18.88 20.67
CA ASN A 84 -4.15 -18.43 21.29
C ASN A 84 -2.96 -18.36 20.32
N VAL A 85 -3.19 -17.82 19.12
CA VAL A 85 -2.12 -17.65 18.13
C VAL A 85 -1.67 -16.21 18.11
N LEU A 86 -0.38 -16.02 18.36
CA LEU A 86 0.28 -14.73 18.25
C LEU A 86 0.99 -14.63 16.91
N GLY A 87 0.79 -13.54 16.22
CA GLY A 87 1.49 -13.23 14.97
C GLY A 87 2.19 -11.90 15.05
N TYR A 88 3.38 -11.84 14.47
CA TYR A 88 4.13 -10.62 14.21
C TYR A 88 4.17 -10.37 12.72
N GLU A 89 4.10 -9.11 12.33
CA GLU A 89 4.22 -8.72 10.93
C GLU A 89 5.07 -7.46 10.79
N ILE A 90 5.89 -7.45 9.75
CA ILE A 90 6.58 -6.27 9.26
C ILE A 90 6.27 -6.19 7.77
N GLY A 91 5.84 -5.04 7.31
CA GLY A 91 5.41 -4.94 5.92
C GLY A 91 5.62 -3.56 5.33
N TYR A 92 5.46 -3.58 4.03
CA TYR A 92 5.54 -2.39 3.20
C TYR A 92 4.36 -2.39 2.23
N TRP A 93 3.72 -1.24 2.08
CA TRP A 93 2.74 -1.03 1.04
C TRP A 93 2.98 0.28 0.31
N PHE A 94 2.53 0.29 -0.91
CA PHE A 94 2.69 1.39 -1.85
C PHE A 94 1.34 1.79 -2.42
N LYS A 95 1.15 3.12 -2.59
CA LYS A 95 -0.02 3.70 -3.21
C LYS A 95 0.41 4.67 -4.30
N GLN A 96 -0.11 4.51 -5.50
CA GLN A 96 0.19 5.36 -6.64
C GLN A 96 -1.04 6.14 -7.11
N GLY A 97 -0.83 7.42 -7.40
CA GLY A 97 -1.85 8.27 -7.98
C GLY A 97 -2.96 8.67 -7.01
N ARG A 98 -4.07 9.11 -7.58
CA ARG A 98 -5.25 9.54 -6.83
C ARG A 98 -6.19 8.39 -6.45
N MET A 99 -6.01 7.25 -7.08
CA MET A 99 -6.73 6.02 -6.70
C MET A 99 -6.27 5.60 -5.31
N ASN A 100 -7.21 5.23 -4.45
CA ASN A 100 -6.91 4.81 -3.09
C ASN A 100 -6.43 3.36 -2.99
N LEU A 101 -6.10 2.75 -4.12
CA LEU A 101 -5.59 1.38 -4.20
C LEU A 101 -4.17 1.30 -3.64
N THR A 102 -3.93 0.29 -2.81
CA THR A 102 -2.63 -0.03 -2.21
C THR A 102 -2.24 -1.45 -2.54
N TYR A 103 -0.95 -1.68 -2.73
CA TYR A 103 -0.37 -3.01 -2.91
C TYR A 103 0.95 -3.10 -2.16
N GLY A 104 1.22 -4.27 -1.62
CA GLY A 104 2.40 -4.48 -0.79
C GLY A 104 2.65 -5.92 -0.46
N ALA A 105 3.58 -6.11 0.45
CA ALA A 105 3.90 -7.40 1.00
C ALA A 105 4.31 -7.29 2.48
N ASN A 106 3.95 -8.29 3.26
CA ASN A 106 4.31 -8.42 4.66
C ASN A 106 5.16 -9.67 4.84
N PHE A 107 6.20 -9.56 5.65
CA PHE A 107 6.85 -10.69 6.27
C PHE A 107 6.11 -11.00 7.56
N ILE A 108 5.72 -12.26 7.76
CA ILE A 108 4.90 -12.68 8.90
C ILE A 108 5.57 -13.81 9.65
N TYR A 109 5.43 -13.77 10.97
CA TYR A 109 5.75 -14.84 11.89
C TYR A 109 4.51 -15.19 12.70
N ARG A 110 4.17 -16.47 12.80
CA ARG A 110 3.03 -16.97 13.55
C ARG A 110 3.49 -18.03 14.54
N THR A 111 2.90 -17.98 15.73
CA THR A 111 3.17 -18.99 16.76
C THR A 111 1.93 -19.28 17.59
N ASN A 112 1.71 -20.55 17.86
CA ASN A 112 0.74 -21.02 18.84
C ASN A 112 1.46 -21.57 20.09
N TYR A 113 2.69 -21.09 20.33
CA TYR A 113 3.60 -21.49 21.43
C TYR A 113 4.14 -22.94 21.33
N ILE A 114 3.55 -23.77 20.48
CA ILE A 114 4.01 -25.15 20.20
C ILE A 114 4.66 -25.21 18.81
N ASN A 115 4.01 -24.62 17.84
CA ASN A 115 4.44 -24.58 16.44
C ASN A 115 4.68 -23.16 15.99
N ASN A 116 5.71 -22.99 15.18
CA ASN A 116 6.08 -21.71 14.60
C ASN A 116 6.05 -21.80 13.07
N ALA A 117 5.64 -20.74 12.41
CA ALA A 117 5.75 -20.57 10.98
C ALA A 117 6.16 -19.16 10.61
N VAL A 118 6.94 -19.07 9.57
CA VAL A 118 7.29 -17.81 8.90
C VAL A 118 6.70 -17.82 7.50
N GLY A 119 6.50 -16.63 6.96
CA GLY A 119 5.95 -16.54 5.62
C GLY A 119 5.96 -15.14 5.06
N ILE A 120 5.45 -15.05 3.84
CA ILE A 120 5.26 -13.79 3.12
C ILE A 120 3.79 -13.67 2.74
N THR A 121 3.26 -12.47 2.86
CA THR A 121 1.87 -12.17 2.56
C THR A 121 1.80 -11.04 1.53
N PRO A 122 1.59 -11.31 0.26
CA PRO A 122 1.16 -10.27 -0.68
C PRO A 122 -0.19 -9.72 -0.24
N VAL A 123 -0.32 -8.40 -0.30
CA VAL A 123 -1.53 -7.69 0.11
C VAL A 123 -1.97 -6.71 -0.96
N LEU A 124 -3.28 -6.66 -1.17
CA LEU A 124 -3.97 -5.62 -1.92
C LEU A 124 -4.91 -4.90 -0.99
N GLY A 125 -5.06 -3.60 -1.16
CA GLY A 125 -5.91 -2.84 -0.27
C GLY A 125 -6.44 -1.56 -0.86
N PHE A 126 -7.30 -0.92 -0.08
CA PHE A 126 -7.89 0.37 -0.38
C PHE A 126 -7.77 1.26 0.86
N LYS A 127 -7.03 2.37 0.73
CA LYS A 127 -6.82 3.30 1.84
C LYS A 127 -7.54 4.60 1.62
N PHE A 128 -8.51 4.86 2.47
CA PHE A 128 -9.25 6.11 2.51
C PHE A 128 -9.06 6.79 3.87
N SER A 129 -8.41 7.96 3.86
CA SER A 129 -8.10 8.70 5.10
C SER A 129 -7.36 7.84 6.13
N GLN A 130 -7.97 7.57 7.27
CA GLN A 130 -7.45 6.76 8.36
C GLN A 130 -7.82 5.28 8.25
N ILE A 131 -8.77 4.93 7.37
CA ILE A 131 -9.24 3.56 7.21
C ILE A 131 -8.44 2.89 6.09
N HIS A 132 -7.93 1.70 6.35
CA HIS A 132 -7.24 0.87 5.39
C HIS A 132 -7.89 -0.53 5.34
N LEU A 133 -8.56 -0.81 4.25
CA LEU A 133 -9.08 -2.13 3.92
C LEU A 133 -7.99 -2.90 3.17
N GLN A 134 -7.72 -4.12 3.59
CA GLN A 134 -6.71 -4.97 2.97
C GLN A 134 -7.25 -6.37 2.78
N THR A 135 -6.77 -7.03 1.74
CA THR A 135 -6.92 -8.47 1.54
C THR A 135 -5.58 -9.05 1.20
N GLY A 136 -5.31 -10.27 1.61
CA GLY A 136 -4.04 -10.92 1.36
C GLY A 136 -4.12 -12.44 1.45
N TYR A 137 -3.04 -13.06 1.01
CA TYR A 137 -2.85 -14.49 1.09
C TYR A 137 -1.52 -14.80 1.80
N ASN A 138 -1.58 -15.65 2.83
CA ASN A 138 -0.43 -16.03 3.64
C ASN A 138 0.26 -17.26 3.06
N PHE A 139 1.46 -17.08 2.52
CA PHE A 139 2.36 -18.17 2.14
C PHE A 139 3.24 -18.53 3.33
N LEU A 140 2.82 -19.52 4.11
CA LEU A 140 3.53 -19.97 5.31
C LEU A 140 4.40 -21.19 5.02
N THR A 141 5.50 -21.33 5.78
CA THR A 141 6.39 -22.50 5.71
C THR A 141 5.78 -23.78 6.26
N ARG A 142 4.69 -23.67 7.00
CA ARG A 142 3.90 -24.79 7.53
C ARG A 142 2.44 -24.68 7.10
N ASP A 143 1.73 -25.80 7.14
CA ASP A 143 0.29 -25.82 6.91
C ASP A 143 -0.40 -24.84 7.87
N PRO A 144 -1.10 -23.82 7.33
CA PRO A 144 -1.80 -22.82 8.13
C PRO A 144 -2.79 -23.41 9.12
N LYS A 145 -3.40 -24.55 8.80
CA LYS A 145 -4.33 -25.25 9.70
C LYS A 145 -3.66 -25.76 10.96
N SER A 146 -2.40 -26.20 10.88
CA SER A 146 -1.64 -26.68 12.03
C SER A 146 -1.31 -25.60 13.05
N ILE A 147 -1.36 -24.32 12.62
CA ILE A 147 -1.06 -23.14 13.43
C ILE A 147 -2.31 -22.29 13.65
N PHE A 148 -3.48 -22.72 13.17
CA PHE A 148 -4.72 -21.94 13.22
C PHE A 148 -4.57 -20.53 12.61
N SER A 149 -3.84 -20.42 11.51
CA SER A 149 -3.63 -19.21 10.74
C SER A 149 -4.54 -19.16 9.53
N ASN A 150 -4.83 -17.96 9.05
CA ASN A 150 -5.57 -17.77 7.82
C ASN A 150 -4.68 -17.96 6.61
N ASP A 151 -5.18 -18.65 5.57
CA ASP A 151 -4.58 -18.62 4.23
C ASP A 151 -4.95 -17.30 3.55
N PHE A 152 -6.24 -17.10 3.37
CA PHE A 152 -6.82 -15.88 2.83
C PHE A 152 -7.47 -15.07 3.96
N PHE A 153 -7.35 -13.76 3.88
CA PHE A 153 -7.99 -12.87 4.84
C PHE A 153 -8.41 -11.53 4.22
N VAL A 154 -9.35 -10.91 4.91
CA VAL A 154 -9.73 -9.50 4.74
C VAL A 154 -9.47 -8.80 6.07
N SER A 155 -8.84 -7.64 6.04
CA SER A 155 -8.54 -6.85 7.23
C SER A 155 -9.03 -5.42 7.06
N ILE A 156 -9.52 -4.85 8.16
CA ILE A 156 -9.83 -3.44 8.29
C ILE A 156 -8.94 -2.85 9.37
N ARG A 157 -8.19 -1.81 9.06
CA ARG A 157 -7.30 -1.10 9.98
C ARG A 157 -7.70 0.36 10.10
N ILE A 158 -7.68 0.89 11.31
CA ILE A 158 -7.88 2.30 11.61
C ILE A 158 -6.54 2.83 12.13
N VAL A 159 -6.01 3.83 11.45
CA VAL A 159 -4.71 4.44 11.76
C VAL A 159 -4.92 5.76 12.46
N PHE A 160 -4.36 5.90 13.66
CA PHE A 160 -4.40 7.13 14.43
C PHE A 160 -3.16 7.96 14.12
N ILE A 161 -3.30 8.93 13.23
CA ILE A 161 -2.18 9.80 12.82
C ILE A 161 -1.82 10.72 13.98
N GLN A 162 -0.63 10.52 14.54
CA GLN A 162 -0.16 11.25 15.71
C GLN A 162 0.63 12.50 15.31
N ASN A 163 1.48 12.40 14.29
CA ASN A 163 2.28 13.51 13.77
C ASN A 163 2.18 13.62 12.25
N ARG A 164 2.34 14.86 11.77
CA ARG A 164 2.36 15.17 10.35
C ARG A 164 3.39 16.26 10.09
N ASP A 165 4.48 15.90 9.45
CA ASP A 165 5.53 16.83 9.06
C ASP A 165 5.41 17.17 7.58
N PHE A 166 5.58 18.47 7.27
CA PHE A 166 5.54 18.99 5.91
C PHE A 166 6.92 19.56 5.58
N ASP A 167 7.50 19.04 4.52
CA ASP A 167 8.73 19.59 3.96
C ASP A 167 8.46 20.15 2.57
N VAL A 168 8.95 21.39 2.35
CA VAL A 168 8.74 22.12 1.10
C VAL A 168 10.10 22.51 0.53
N GLU A 169 10.53 21.78 -0.49
CA GLU A 169 11.78 22.04 -1.18
C GLU A 169 11.51 22.74 -2.52
N ARG A 170 12.18 23.89 -2.73
CA ARG A 170 12.19 24.56 -4.02
C ARG A 170 13.23 23.89 -4.92
N ILE A 171 12.80 23.35 -6.03
CA ILE A 171 13.71 22.81 -7.04
C ILE A 171 14.10 23.95 -7.97
N ASN A 172 15.36 24.34 -7.94
CA ASN A 172 15.97 25.30 -8.87
C ASN A 172 16.16 24.70 -10.26
#